data_5b1c8a1310f4e351252f2da26960258d
#
_entry.id   5b1c8a1310f4e351252f2da26960258d
#
_cell.length_a   1.000
_cell.length_b   1.000
_cell.length_c   1.000
_cell.angle_alpha   90.00
_cell.angle_beta   90.00
_cell.angle_gamma   90.00
#
_symmetry.space_group_name_H-M   'P 1'
#
loop_
_entity.id
_entity.type
_entity.pdbx_description
1 polymer ?
#
loop_
_entity_poly.entity_id
_entity_poly.type
_entity_poly.pdbx_seq_one_letter_code
_entity_poly.pdbx_strand_id
1 'polypeptide(L)'
;MFKRKQKPDGEVPKAKKTFVQGVLEWVKAFAFAFAVMVPLRGSIIDWFDVPSGSMEPTIVPGDRIFVNKLAYGLRVPLTKEPCRWITRWGSPERGDVVICYSPEAPDHIRLVKRVVAVGGDTLELRAGKLVINGTEAAYEPLDEEVQKQIDGGRFGIMRFALETTDDNAHPVVRAPNDRDVLIMERGGQFISQWKEPAWTLSNFGPVTVPAGKVFVMGDSRDKSRDSRFFGFIDETQVVGRSPAVVFSFLLQRGPRLSIEWDRFFRAIP
;
A
#
# COMPACT_ATOMS: atom_id res chain seq x y z
N MET A 1 47.83 16.57 62.06
CA MET A 1 46.83 17.62 61.97
C MET A 1 45.93 17.23 60.73
N PHE A 2 44.88 16.44 61.01
CA PHE A 2 44.00 15.93 59.97
C PHE A 2 42.86 16.88 59.78
N LYS A 3 42.72 17.53 58.55
CA LYS A 3 41.57 18.35 58.16
C LYS A 3 40.40 17.43 57.84
N ARG A 4 39.34 17.48 58.65
CA ARG A 4 38.04 16.87 58.46
C ARG A 4 37.38 17.58 57.25
N LYS A 5 37.16 16.86 56.12
CA LYS A 5 36.31 17.37 55.03
C LYS A 5 34.84 17.43 55.51
N GLN A 6 34.28 18.62 55.57
CA GLN A 6 32.85 18.82 55.74
C GLN A 6 32.11 18.28 54.50
N LYS A 7 31.12 17.44 54.72
CA LYS A 7 30.13 17.09 53.69
C LYS A 7 29.25 18.33 53.44
N PRO A 8 28.89 18.62 52.18
CA PRO A 8 27.90 19.67 51.91
C PRO A 8 26.51 19.20 52.39
N ASP A 9 25.96 19.89 53.35
CA ASP A 9 24.58 19.79 53.80
C ASP A 9 23.66 20.28 52.72
N GLY A 10 22.57 19.52 52.43
CA GLY A 10 21.44 20.06 51.68
C GLY A 10 20.84 19.26 50.56
N GLU A 11 20.87 17.92 50.62
CA GLU A 11 19.89 17.16 49.81
C GLU A 11 18.54 17.23 50.54
N VAL A 12 17.68 18.12 50.07
CA VAL A 12 16.24 18.14 50.42
C VAL A 12 15.64 16.80 50.02
N PRO A 13 15.12 15.98 50.96
CA PRO A 13 14.56 14.70 50.63
C PRO A 13 13.37 14.91 49.69
N LYS A 14 13.44 14.41 48.46
CA LYS A 14 12.32 14.41 47.51
C LYS A 14 11.13 13.73 48.18
N ALA A 15 10.09 14.49 48.46
CA ALA A 15 8.85 14.01 49.06
C ALA A 15 8.37 12.74 48.32
N LYS A 16 8.13 11.66 49.07
CA LYS A 16 7.59 10.42 48.49
C LYS A 16 6.20 10.74 47.91
N LYS A 17 6.08 10.60 46.61
CA LYS A 17 4.79 10.78 45.90
C LYS A 17 3.75 9.85 46.50
N THR A 18 2.58 10.38 46.83
CA THR A 18 1.47 9.53 47.26
C THR A 18 1.01 8.65 46.10
N PHE A 19 0.42 7.47 46.39
CA PHE A 19 -0.10 6.56 45.36
C PHE A 19 -1.00 7.28 44.34
N VAL A 20 -1.90 8.14 44.87
CA VAL A 20 -2.82 8.95 44.03
C VAL A 20 -2.07 9.92 43.10
N GLN A 21 -1.00 10.56 43.57
CA GLN A 21 -0.17 11.41 42.71
C GLN A 21 0.54 10.61 41.62
N GLY A 22 1.00 9.39 41.94
CA GLY A 22 1.57 8.49 40.93
C GLY A 22 0.57 8.11 39.86
N VAL A 23 -0.63 7.70 40.23
CA VAL A 23 -1.72 7.37 39.29
C VAL A 23 -2.05 8.55 38.41
N LEU A 24 -2.18 9.76 38.99
CA LEU A 24 -2.52 10.97 38.21
C LEU A 24 -1.43 11.32 37.18
N GLU A 25 -0.17 11.11 37.50
CA GLU A 25 0.94 11.32 36.53
C GLU A 25 0.86 10.33 35.38
N TRP A 26 0.57 9.07 35.65
CA TRP A 26 0.36 8.08 34.60
C TRP A 26 -0.83 8.43 33.71
N VAL A 27 -1.95 8.85 34.29
CA VAL A 27 -3.13 9.28 33.53
C VAL A 27 -2.80 10.46 32.62
N LYS A 28 -2.05 11.47 33.13
CA LYS A 28 -1.59 12.62 32.30
C LYS A 28 -0.66 12.16 31.19
N ALA A 29 0.27 11.25 31.45
CA ALA A 29 1.18 10.72 30.44
C ALA A 29 0.44 9.95 29.35
N PHE A 30 -0.53 9.09 29.71
CA PHE A 30 -1.37 8.39 28.73
C PHE A 30 -2.26 9.34 27.95
N ALA A 31 -2.87 10.33 28.60
CA ALA A 31 -3.69 11.34 27.92
C ALA A 31 -2.87 12.14 26.91
N PHE A 32 -1.67 12.54 27.29
CA PHE A 32 -0.73 13.23 26.38
C PHE A 32 -0.32 12.31 25.21
N ALA A 33 0.10 11.08 25.49
CA ALA A 33 0.45 10.11 24.46
C ALA A 33 -0.71 9.89 23.48
N PHE A 34 -1.92 9.73 23.98
CA PHE A 34 -3.13 9.59 23.18
C PHE A 34 -3.43 10.82 22.33
N ALA A 35 -3.34 12.02 22.94
CA ALA A 35 -3.54 13.28 22.24
C ALA A 35 -2.54 13.55 21.11
N VAL A 36 -1.33 12.98 21.19
CA VAL A 36 -0.33 13.03 20.12
C VAL A 36 -0.52 11.91 19.10
N MET A 37 -0.73 10.66 19.58
CA MET A 37 -0.80 9.49 18.70
C MET A 37 -2.04 9.47 17.81
N VAL A 38 -3.18 9.95 18.30
CA VAL A 38 -4.44 9.93 17.53
C VAL A 38 -4.35 10.83 16.29
N PRO A 39 -3.96 12.11 16.37
CA PRO A 39 -3.78 12.93 15.17
C PRO A 39 -2.64 12.40 14.28
N LEU A 40 -1.53 11.99 14.88
CA LEU A 40 -0.38 11.49 14.12
C LEU A 40 -0.79 10.31 13.24
N ARG A 41 -1.35 9.26 13.82
CA ARG A 41 -1.76 8.06 13.10
C ARG A 41 -3.06 8.26 12.29
N GLY A 42 -3.95 9.12 12.77
CA GLY A 42 -5.22 9.41 12.11
C GLY A 42 -5.07 10.21 10.82
N SER A 43 -4.15 11.19 10.79
CA SER A 43 -4.08 12.20 9.73
C SER A 43 -2.74 12.33 9.03
N ILE A 44 -1.64 11.87 9.63
CA ILE A 44 -0.29 12.13 9.13
C ILE A 44 0.34 10.88 8.54
N ILE A 45 0.54 9.85 9.36
CA ILE A 45 1.22 8.61 8.97
C ILE A 45 0.44 7.40 9.45
N ASP A 46 0.57 6.31 8.70
CA ASP A 46 0.07 5.01 9.12
C ASP A 46 0.97 3.91 8.54
N TRP A 47 0.75 2.69 8.96
CA TRP A 47 1.27 1.50 8.30
C TRP A 47 0.13 0.54 8.01
N PHE A 48 0.29 -0.20 6.93
CA PHE A 48 -0.72 -1.13 6.46
C PHE A 48 -0.09 -2.51 6.21
N ASP A 49 -0.70 -3.54 6.78
CA ASP A 49 -0.30 -4.92 6.53
C ASP A 49 -0.91 -5.38 5.21
N VAL A 50 -0.10 -5.97 4.34
CA VAL A 50 -0.51 -6.43 3.02
C VAL A 50 -0.90 -7.91 3.07
N PRO A 51 -2.19 -8.24 2.99
CA PRO A 51 -2.66 -9.62 3.11
C PRO A 51 -2.69 -10.37 1.77
N SER A 52 -2.61 -9.67 0.64
CA SER A 52 -2.84 -10.25 -0.69
C SER A 52 -1.72 -9.96 -1.68
N GLY A 53 -1.56 -10.83 -2.67
CA GLY A 53 -0.53 -10.71 -3.70
C GLY A 53 -0.92 -9.84 -4.90
N SER A 54 -1.94 -8.99 -4.82
CA SER A 54 -2.39 -8.20 -5.97
C SER A 54 -1.39 -7.14 -6.43
N MET A 55 -0.41 -6.79 -5.60
CA MET A 55 0.68 -5.84 -5.90
C MET A 55 2.03 -6.54 -6.10
N GLU A 56 2.05 -7.87 -6.16
CA GLU A 56 3.26 -8.61 -6.54
C GLU A 56 3.67 -8.23 -7.96
N PRO A 57 4.96 -8.09 -8.22
CA PRO A 57 6.10 -8.41 -7.35
C PRO A 57 6.58 -7.22 -6.49
N THR A 58 6.00 -6.03 -6.69
CA THR A 58 6.42 -4.80 -5.99
C THR A 58 6.24 -4.92 -4.48
N ILE A 59 5.06 -5.35 -4.07
CA ILE A 59 4.67 -5.55 -2.68
C ILE A 59 4.13 -6.98 -2.55
N VAL A 60 4.62 -7.72 -1.56
CA VAL A 60 4.23 -9.13 -1.37
C VAL A 60 3.41 -9.31 -0.08
N PRO A 61 2.61 -10.38 0.01
CA PRO A 61 1.89 -10.69 1.25
C PRO A 61 2.87 -10.84 2.42
N GLY A 62 2.58 -10.17 3.54
CA GLY A 62 3.45 -10.11 4.71
C GLY A 62 4.31 -8.85 4.78
N ASP A 63 4.34 -8.05 3.71
CA ASP A 63 4.92 -6.71 3.78
C ASP A 63 4.05 -5.81 4.65
N ARG A 64 4.72 -4.95 5.41
CA ARG A 64 4.11 -3.81 6.07
C ARG A 64 4.59 -2.53 5.41
N ILE A 65 3.67 -1.84 4.77
CA ILE A 65 3.96 -0.63 4.00
C ILE A 65 3.73 0.63 4.82
N PHE A 66 4.55 1.64 4.57
CA PHE A 66 4.36 2.98 5.10
C PHE A 66 3.27 3.71 4.31
N VAL A 67 2.44 4.47 5.01
CA VAL A 67 1.37 5.27 4.40
C VAL A 67 1.54 6.73 4.77
N ASN A 68 1.87 7.55 3.79
CA ASN A 68 1.87 9.01 3.91
C ASN A 68 0.46 9.53 3.65
N LYS A 69 -0.27 9.87 4.70
CA LYS A 69 -1.62 10.42 4.59
C LYS A 69 -1.62 11.90 4.22
N LEU A 70 -0.49 12.59 4.41
CA LEU A 70 -0.31 13.98 4.02
C LEU A 70 0.04 14.15 2.53
N ALA A 71 0.21 13.07 1.77
CA ALA A 71 0.59 13.16 0.36
C ALA A 71 -0.34 14.10 -0.44
N TYR A 72 -1.63 14.07 -0.12
CA TYR A 72 -2.64 14.80 -0.89
C TYR A 72 -3.42 15.86 -0.08
N GLY A 73 -3.22 15.93 1.24
CA GLY A 73 -3.92 16.87 2.09
C GLY A 73 -3.95 16.45 3.56
N LEU A 74 -4.57 17.27 4.39
CA LEU A 74 -4.80 17.01 5.80
C LEU A 74 -6.24 16.55 6.02
N ARG A 75 -6.43 15.47 6.76
CA ARG A 75 -7.74 14.89 7.07
C ARG A 75 -8.10 15.05 8.52
N VAL A 76 -9.40 15.04 8.77
CA VAL A 76 -9.93 14.92 10.13
C VAL A 76 -9.61 13.52 10.66
N PRO A 77 -8.91 13.37 11.80
CA PRO A 77 -8.61 12.07 12.37
C PRO A 77 -9.90 11.35 12.78
N LEU A 78 -9.86 10.00 12.76
CA LEU A 78 -10.96 9.13 13.19
C LEU A 78 -12.27 9.25 12.39
N THR A 79 -12.28 9.93 11.25
CA THR A 79 -13.44 9.93 10.36
C THR A 79 -13.49 8.65 9.55
N LYS A 80 -14.70 8.07 9.47
CA LYS A 80 -15.01 6.99 8.55
C LYS A 80 -15.24 7.56 7.15
N GLU A 81 -15.37 6.70 6.17
CA GLU A 81 -15.63 7.04 4.78
C GLU A 81 -16.93 7.81 4.54
N PRO A 82 -16.94 8.72 3.57
CA PRO A 82 -15.77 9.23 2.83
C PRO A 82 -14.87 10.07 3.72
N CYS A 83 -13.54 10.07 3.43
CA CYS A 83 -12.58 10.82 4.22
C CYS A 83 -12.94 12.31 4.25
N ARG A 84 -13.12 12.87 5.45
CA ARG A 84 -13.30 14.31 5.59
C ARG A 84 -11.96 15.03 5.55
N TRP A 85 -11.81 15.93 4.60
CA TRP A 85 -10.62 16.74 4.44
C TRP A 85 -10.74 18.07 5.18
N ILE A 86 -9.68 18.44 5.90
CA ILE A 86 -9.52 19.82 6.43
C ILE A 86 -9.04 20.71 5.30
N THR A 87 -8.03 20.24 4.55
CA THR A 87 -7.50 20.93 3.37
C THR A 87 -6.88 19.90 2.42
N ARG A 88 -6.85 20.23 1.12
CA ARG A 88 -6.17 19.45 0.09
C ARG A 88 -5.16 20.34 -0.61
N TRP A 89 -3.99 19.79 -0.96
CA TRP A 89 -2.92 20.47 -1.68
C TRP A 89 -2.34 19.64 -2.83
N GLY A 90 -2.85 18.42 -3.04
CA GLY A 90 -2.43 17.53 -4.12
C GLY A 90 -3.51 16.54 -4.48
N SER A 91 -3.27 15.82 -5.55
CA SER A 91 -4.07 14.69 -6.05
C SER A 91 -3.16 13.51 -6.35
N PRO A 92 -3.68 12.28 -6.37
CA PRO A 92 -2.90 11.13 -6.83
C PRO A 92 -2.42 11.31 -8.26
N GLU A 93 -1.17 10.91 -8.52
CA GLU A 93 -0.53 10.99 -9.82
C GLU A 93 -0.34 9.58 -10.40
N ARG A 94 -0.13 9.48 -11.72
CA ARG A 94 0.21 8.22 -12.37
C ARG A 94 1.50 7.65 -11.77
N GLY A 95 1.51 6.34 -11.50
CA GLY A 95 2.62 5.66 -10.83
C GLY A 95 2.48 5.58 -9.31
N ASP A 96 1.70 6.46 -8.67
CA ASP A 96 1.52 6.41 -7.21
C ASP A 96 0.92 5.08 -6.76
N VAL A 97 1.56 4.43 -5.80
CA VAL A 97 0.94 3.33 -5.07
C VAL A 97 0.13 3.91 -3.92
N VAL A 98 -1.17 3.68 -3.97
CA VAL A 98 -2.13 4.28 -3.04
C VAL A 98 -2.86 3.24 -2.21
N ILE A 99 -3.26 3.65 -1.01
CA ILE A 99 -4.25 2.96 -0.22
C ILE A 99 -5.59 3.65 -0.48
N CYS A 100 -6.57 2.89 -0.93
CA CYS A 100 -7.92 3.41 -1.20
C CYS A 100 -8.98 2.46 -0.65
N TYR A 101 -10.21 2.96 -0.53
CA TYR A 101 -11.35 2.13 -0.17
C TYR A 101 -11.97 1.50 -1.40
N SER A 102 -12.37 0.23 -1.26
CA SER A 102 -13.07 -0.48 -2.32
C SER A 102 -14.48 0.07 -2.51
N PRO A 103 -14.89 0.46 -3.74
CA PRO A 103 -16.26 0.91 -3.98
C PRO A 103 -17.30 -0.21 -3.87
N GLU A 104 -16.88 -1.47 -3.92
CA GLU A 104 -17.77 -2.63 -3.88
C GLU A 104 -17.99 -3.20 -2.47
N ALA A 105 -17.13 -2.84 -1.51
CA ALA A 105 -17.19 -3.46 -0.20
C ALA A 105 -18.00 -2.59 0.77
N PRO A 106 -19.14 -3.07 1.28
CA PRO A 106 -19.93 -2.35 2.27
C PRO A 106 -19.19 -2.12 3.59
N ASP A 107 -18.14 -2.91 3.87
CA ASP A 107 -17.34 -2.87 5.10
C ASP A 107 -16.07 -2.03 4.96
N HIS A 108 -15.96 -1.20 3.94
CA HIS A 108 -14.81 -0.31 3.71
C HIS A 108 -13.47 -1.05 3.66
N ILE A 109 -13.39 -2.12 2.88
CA ILE A 109 -12.13 -2.85 2.64
C ILE A 109 -11.13 -1.90 1.98
N ARG A 110 -9.96 -1.77 2.61
CA ARG A 110 -8.86 -0.99 2.05
C ARG A 110 -8.07 -1.83 1.07
N LEU A 111 -7.81 -1.26 -0.10
CA LEU A 111 -7.03 -1.84 -1.17
C LEU A 111 -5.69 -1.10 -1.29
N VAL A 112 -4.65 -1.84 -1.66
CA VAL A 112 -3.38 -1.27 -2.11
C VAL A 112 -3.31 -1.47 -3.61
N LYS A 113 -3.20 -0.39 -4.38
CA LYS A 113 -3.18 -0.41 -5.85
C LYS A 113 -2.30 0.70 -6.40
N ARG A 114 -1.87 0.54 -7.64
CA ARG A 114 -1.15 1.59 -8.39
C ARG A 114 -2.14 2.42 -9.21
N VAL A 115 -1.99 3.73 -9.17
CA VAL A 115 -2.70 4.66 -10.05
C VAL A 115 -2.09 4.55 -11.44
N VAL A 116 -2.86 4.12 -12.42
CA VAL A 116 -2.42 4.00 -13.82
C VAL A 116 -2.96 5.11 -14.71
N ALA A 117 -4.10 5.72 -14.32
CA ALA A 117 -4.64 6.87 -15.01
C ALA A 117 -5.41 7.79 -14.05
N VAL A 118 -5.42 9.08 -14.36
CA VAL A 118 -6.06 10.15 -13.56
C VAL A 118 -7.12 10.87 -14.35
N GLY A 119 -7.89 11.74 -13.70
CA GLY A 119 -8.98 12.48 -14.34
C GLY A 119 -8.56 13.19 -15.63
N GLY A 120 -9.27 12.92 -16.71
CA GLY A 120 -8.99 13.40 -18.07
C GLY A 120 -8.24 12.44 -18.97
N ASP A 121 -7.57 11.42 -18.40
CA ASP A 121 -6.86 10.41 -19.21
C ASP A 121 -7.85 9.49 -19.91
N THR A 122 -7.48 9.05 -21.10
CA THR A 122 -8.11 7.93 -21.79
C THR A 122 -7.24 6.69 -21.65
N LEU A 123 -7.79 5.61 -21.11
CA LEU A 123 -7.10 4.36 -20.83
C LEU A 123 -7.72 3.21 -21.62
N GLU A 124 -6.85 2.35 -22.13
CA GLU A 124 -7.22 1.13 -22.83
C GLU A 124 -6.20 0.03 -22.52
N LEU A 125 -6.64 -1.22 -22.51
CA LEU A 125 -5.78 -2.40 -22.56
C LEU A 125 -5.95 -3.11 -23.88
N ARG A 126 -4.87 -3.27 -24.64
CA ARG A 126 -4.82 -4.03 -25.90
C ARG A 126 -3.88 -5.22 -25.75
N ALA A 127 -4.41 -6.43 -25.88
CA ALA A 127 -3.63 -7.65 -25.68
C ALA A 127 -2.77 -7.61 -24.39
N GLY A 128 -3.33 -7.04 -23.35
CA GLY A 128 -2.69 -6.89 -22.06
C GLY A 128 -1.76 -5.70 -21.90
N LYS A 129 -1.46 -4.97 -22.94
CA LYS A 129 -0.62 -3.78 -22.87
C LYS A 129 -1.47 -2.56 -22.52
N LEU A 130 -0.96 -1.76 -21.61
CA LEU A 130 -1.58 -0.51 -21.19
C LEU A 130 -1.36 0.57 -22.25
N VAL A 131 -2.41 1.26 -22.64
CA VAL A 131 -2.38 2.41 -23.54
C VAL A 131 -3.02 3.59 -22.81
N ILE A 132 -2.27 4.68 -22.64
CA ILE A 132 -2.73 5.89 -21.97
C ILE A 132 -2.62 7.05 -22.95
N ASN A 133 -3.73 7.75 -23.18
CA ASN A 133 -3.81 8.88 -24.12
C ASN A 133 -3.26 8.54 -25.52
N GLY A 134 -3.49 7.29 -25.97
CA GLY A 134 -3.02 6.79 -27.26
C GLY A 134 -1.57 6.29 -27.28
N THR A 135 -0.81 6.46 -26.20
CA THR A 135 0.59 5.97 -26.08
C THR A 135 0.61 4.64 -25.38
N GLU A 136 1.15 3.60 -26.03
CA GLU A 136 1.36 2.28 -25.45
C GLU A 136 2.54 2.32 -24.47
N ALA A 137 2.36 1.75 -23.28
CA ALA A 137 3.43 1.56 -22.31
C ALA A 137 4.53 0.65 -22.87
N ALA A 138 5.78 0.96 -22.56
CA ALA A 138 6.90 0.10 -22.92
C ALA A 138 6.98 -1.08 -21.96
N TYR A 139 7.32 -2.26 -22.48
CA TYR A 139 7.48 -3.50 -21.71
C TYR A 139 8.83 -4.12 -22.00
N GLU A 140 9.70 -4.14 -21.02
CA GLU A 140 11.00 -4.79 -21.09
C GLU A 140 10.98 -6.06 -20.26
N PRO A 141 11.29 -7.25 -20.83
CA PRO A 141 11.40 -8.48 -20.05
C PRO A 141 12.45 -8.31 -18.94
N LEU A 142 12.13 -8.73 -17.74
CA LEU A 142 13.13 -8.75 -16.66
C LEU A 142 14.05 -9.96 -16.84
N ASP A 143 15.35 -9.76 -16.56
CA ASP A 143 16.34 -10.83 -16.58
C ASP A 143 15.95 -11.98 -15.65
N GLU A 144 16.29 -13.20 -16.03
CA GLU A 144 15.95 -14.40 -15.25
C GLU A 144 16.51 -14.36 -13.82
N GLU A 145 17.68 -13.76 -13.61
CA GLU A 145 18.26 -13.61 -12.28
C GLU A 145 17.44 -12.65 -11.40
N VAL A 146 17.01 -11.53 -11.98
CA VAL A 146 16.12 -10.57 -11.32
C VAL A 146 14.76 -11.21 -11.03
N GLN A 147 14.24 -11.99 -12.00
CA GLN A 147 12.99 -12.74 -11.79
C GLN A 147 13.13 -13.72 -10.63
N LYS A 148 14.22 -14.48 -10.54
CA LYS A 148 14.47 -15.42 -9.44
C LYS A 148 14.56 -14.74 -8.08
N GLN A 149 15.20 -13.57 -8.02
CA GLN A 149 15.27 -12.77 -6.79
C GLN A 149 13.89 -12.25 -6.34
N ILE A 150 13.05 -11.85 -7.29
CA ILE A 150 11.69 -11.38 -7.05
C ILE A 150 10.75 -12.56 -6.72
N ASP A 151 10.90 -13.66 -7.46
CA ASP A 151 9.98 -14.78 -7.45
C ASP A 151 10.18 -15.69 -6.23
N GLY A 152 11.43 -15.97 -5.86
CA GLY A 152 11.70 -16.99 -4.84
C GLY A 152 11.00 -18.34 -5.11
N GLY A 153 10.65 -18.63 -6.37
CA GLY A 153 9.91 -19.82 -6.78
C GLY A 153 8.39 -19.79 -6.57
N ARG A 154 7.82 -18.61 -6.31
CA ARG A 154 6.38 -18.46 -5.98
C ARG A 154 5.46 -18.39 -7.18
N PHE A 155 5.94 -17.89 -8.31
CA PHE A 155 5.10 -17.54 -9.46
C PHE A 155 5.12 -18.57 -10.59
N GLY A 156 6.03 -19.55 -10.54
CA GLY A 156 6.08 -20.65 -11.51
C GLY A 156 6.26 -20.16 -12.96
N ILE A 157 5.22 -20.33 -13.77
CA ILE A 157 5.22 -19.97 -15.20
C ILE A 157 4.96 -18.49 -15.50
N MET A 158 4.80 -17.65 -14.49
CA MET A 158 4.46 -16.23 -14.68
C MET A 158 5.57 -15.47 -15.39
N ARG A 159 5.20 -14.47 -16.17
CA ARG A 159 6.12 -13.56 -16.88
C ARG A 159 6.21 -12.23 -16.17
N PHE A 160 7.43 -11.79 -15.96
CA PHE A 160 7.73 -10.50 -15.38
C PHE A 160 8.22 -9.55 -16.48
N ALA A 161 7.77 -8.32 -16.39
CA ALA A 161 8.23 -7.25 -17.26
C ALA A 161 8.37 -5.96 -16.44
N LEU A 162 9.27 -5.10 -16.84
CA LEU A 162 9.30 -3.71 -16.43
C LEU A 162 8.32 -2.96 -17.34
N GLU A 163 7.24 -2.46 -16.77
CA GLU A 163 6.29 -1.59 -17.45
C GLU A 163 6.71 -0.16 -17.23
N THR A 164 6.88 0.59 -18.30
CA THR A 164 7.21 2.00 -18.26
C THR A 164 6.11 2.83 -18.90
N THR A 165 5.51 3.71 -18.11
CA THR A 165 4.54 4.70 -18.55
C THR A 165 5.06 6.09 -18.20
N ASP A 166 5.17 6.99 -19.18
CA ASP A 166 5.86 8.28 -19.00
C ASP A 166 7.27 8.05 -18.40
N ASP A 167 7.55 8.65 -17.23
CA ASP A 167 8.82 8.49 -16.50
C ASP A 167 8.74 7.43 -15.38
N ASN A 168 7.62 6.71 -15.26
CA ASN A 168 7.39 5.73 -14.19
C ASN A 168 7.65 4.31 -14.69
N ALA A 169 8.68 3.68 -14.17
CA ALA A 169 9.03 2.30 -14.46
C ALA A 169 8.80 1.43 -13.22
N HIS A 170 8.04 0.33 -13.36
CA HIS A 170 7.78 -0.59 -12.27
C HIS A 170 7.60 -2.02 -12.78
N PRO A 171 7.93 -3.03 -11.95
CA PRO A 171 7.77 -4.41 -12.35
C PRO A 171 6.29 -4.81 -12.29
N VAL A 172 5.86 -5.54 -13.32
CA VAL A 172 4.54 -6.17 -13.38
C VAL A 172 4.69 -7.66 -13.61
N VAL A 173 3.70 -8.44 -13.15
CA VAL A 173 3.66 -9.88 -13.39
C VAL A 173 2.35 -10.27 -14.07
N ARG A 174 2.46 -11.18 -15.04
CA ARG A 174 1.33 -11.68 -15.84
C ARG A 174 1.44 -13.17 -16.11
N ALA A 175 0.29 -13.81 -16.34
CA ALA A 175 0.26 -15.14 -16.91
C ALA A 175 0.78 -15.10 -18.37
N PRO A 176 1.46 -16.14 -18.83
CA PRO A 176 2.01 -16.19 -20.18
C PRO A 176 0.93 -16.20 -21.28
N ASN A 177 -0.28 -16.64 -20.95
CA ASN A 177 -1.44 -16.64 -21.84
C ASN A 177 -2.76 -16.71 -21.05
N ASP A 178 -3.90 -16.47 -21.70
CA ASP A 178 -5.23 -16.46 -21.06
C ASP A 178 -5.65 -17.85 -20.50
N ARG A 179 -5.11 -18.94 -21.02
CA ARG A 179 -5.39 -20.29 -20.49
C ARG A 179 -4.73 -20.51 -19.14
N ASP A 180 -3.55 -19.95 -18.94
CA ASP A 180 -2.83 -20.06 -17.67
C ASP A 180 -3.55 -19.27 -16.57
N VAL A 181 -4.18 -18.15 -16.92
CA VAL A 181 -5.09 -17.41 -16.03
C VAL A 181 -6.23 -18.32 -15.57
N LEU A 182 -6.87 -19.04 -16.49
CA LEU A 182 -7.95 -19.98 -16.17
C LEU A 182 -7.50 -21.15 -15.29
N ILE A 183 -6.26 -21.64 -15.47
CA ILE A 183 -5.69 -22.70 -14.63
C ILE A 183 -5.44 -22.17 -13.21
N MET A 184 -4.95 -20.94 -13.08
CA MET A 184 -4.76 -20.29 -11.78
C MET A 184 -6.11 -20.04 -11.08
N GLU A 185 -7.15 -19.71 -11.85
CA GLU A 185 -8.52 -19.60 -11.36
C GLU A 185 -9.02 -20.92 -10.75
N ARG A 186 -8.75 -22.04 -11.38
CA ARG A 186 -9.19 -23.37 -10.89
C ARG A 186 -8.36 -23.90 -9.73
N GLY A 187 -7.08 -23.49 -9.64
CA GLY A 187 -6.13 -23.96 -8.61
C GLY A 187 -6.07 -23.09 -7.35
N GLY A 188 -6.61 -21.89 -7.37
CA GLY A 188 -6.57 -20.94 -6.25
C GLY A 188 -7.96 -20.47 -5.86
N GLN A 189 -8.29 -20.53 -4.58
CA GLN A 189 -9.57 -20.12 -3.99
C GLN A 189 -9.98 -18.64 -4.29
N PHE A 190 -9.17 -17.89 -5.04
CA PHE A 190 -9.36 -16.46 -5.26
C PHE A 190 -10.44 -16.10 -6.28
N ILE A 191 -10.78 -17.00 -7.22
CA ILE A 191 -11.52 -16.60 -8.42
C ILE A 191 -12.93 -17.18 -8.51
N SER A 192 -13.34 -18.02 -7.57
CA SER A 192 -14.74 -18.49 -7.51
C SER A 192 -15.79 -17.38 -7.33
N GLN A 193 -15.36 -16.15 -7.03
CA GLN A 193 -16.23 -14.98 -6.89
C GLN A 193 -16.23 -14.04 -8.12
N TRP A 194 -15.34 -14.23 -9.09
CA TRP A 194 -15.25 -13.36 -10.26
C TRP A 194 -16.17 -13.88 -11.37
N LYS A 195 -17.21 -13.13 -11.64
CA LYS A 195 -18.18 -13.43 -12.69
C LYS A 195 -17.72 -12.96 -14.09
N GLU A 196 -16.64 -12.18 -14.14
CA GLU A 196 -16.16 -11.56 -15.37
C GLU A 196 -15.28 -12.51 -16.17
N PRO A 197 -15.37 -12.48 -17.52
CA PRO A 197 -14.53 -13.31 -18.37
C PRO A 197 -13.04 -12.91 -18.26
N ALA A 198 -12.15 -13.88 -18.34
CA ALA A 198 -10.69 -13.66 -18.26
C ALA A 198 -10.15 -12.69 -19.35
N TRP A 199 -10.85 -12.55 -20.49
CA TRP A 199 -10.44 -11.63 -21.56
C TRP A 199 -10.48 -10.14 -21.13
N THR A 200 -11.24 -9.76 -20.10
CA THR A 200 -11.26 -8.39 -19.56
C THR A 200 -9.93 -8.01 -18.93
N LEU A 201 -9.13 -8.98 -18.54
CA LEU A 201 -7.79 -8.76 -18.00
C LEU A 201 -6.78 -8.35 -19.07
N SER A 202 -7.03 -8.74 -20.32
CA SER A 202 -6.15 -8.46 -21.47
C SER A 202 -6.70 -7.40 -22.42
N ASN A 203 -8.02 -7.21 -22.47
CA ASN A 203 -8.65 -6.23 -23.33
C ASN A 203 -9.72 -5.46 -22.55
N PHE A 204 -9.56 -4.16 -22.46
CA PHE A 204 -10.43 -3.27 -21.68
C PHE A 204 -10.43 -1.88 -22.29
N GLY A 205 -11.57 -1.21 -22.29
CA GLY A 205 -11.71 0.15 -22.76
C GLY A 205 -11.92 0.28 -24.29
N PRO A 206 -11.62 1.46 -24.88
CA PRO A 206 -11.12 2.66 -24.20
C PRO A 206 -12.14 3.30 -23.26
N VAL A 207 -11.65 3.83 -22.13
CA VAL A 207 -12.45 4.57 -21.16
C VAL A 207 -11.75 5.87 -20.78
N THR A 208 -12.52 6.94 -20.63
CA THR A 208 -11.99 8.21 -20.13
C THR A 208 -12.26 8.32 -18.64
N VAL A 209 -11.20 8.60 -17.87
CA VAL A 209 -11.30 8.78 -16.42
C VAL A 209 -12.00 10.11 -16.11
N PRO A 210 -13.11 10.11 -15.38
CA PRO A 210 -13.80 11.35 -15.01
C PRO A 210 -12.93 12.24 -14.11
N ALA A 211 -13.13 13.55 -14.17
CA ALA A 211 -12.45 14.50 -13.27
C ALA A 211 -12.68 14.13 -11.80
N GLY A 212 -11.63 14.23 -10.97
CA GLY A 212 -11.69 13.89 -9.55
C GLY A 212 -11.71 12.39 -9.25
N LYS A 213 -11.46 11.55 -10.27
CA LYS A 213 -11.37 10.10 -10.13
C LYS A 213 -10.02 9.58 -10.64
N VAL A 214 -9.66 8.39 -10.17
CA VAL A 214 -8.48 7.67 -10.62
C VAL A 214 -8.84 6.27 -11.07
N PHE A 215 -8.05 5.72 -11.99
CA PHE A 215 -8.10 4.32 -12.38
C PHE A 215 -6.90 3.61 -11.78
N VAL A 216 -7.14 2.58 -11.00
CA VAL A 216 -6.09 1.87 -10.28
C VAL A 216 -5.99 0.43 -10.74
N MET A 217 -4.77 -0.09 -10.79
CA MET A 217 -4.50 -1.50 -11.11
C MET A 217 -3.53 -2.12 -10.11
N GLY A 218 -3.58 -3.44 -9.99
CA GLY A 218 -2.55 -4.19 -9.30
C GLY A 218 -1.35 -4.48 -10.22
N ASP A 219 -0.15 -4.56 -9.65
CA ASP A 219 1.05 -4.92 -10.40
C ASP A 219 1.03 -6.42 -10.79
N SER A 220 0.34 -7.26 -10.02
CA SER A 220 -0.03 -8.62 -10.42
C SER A 220 -1.30 -8.58 -11.28
N ARG A 221 -1.12 -8.28 -12.56
CA ARG A 221 -2.17 -7.94 -13.51
C ARG A 221 -3.32 -8.95 -13.58
N ASP A 222 -3.00 -10.22 -13.50
CA ASP A 222 -3.98 -11.30 -13.65
C ASP A 222 -4.50 -11.85 -12.32
N LYS A 223 -3.94 -11.35 -11.19
CA LYS A 223 -4.38 -11.71 -9.82
C LYS A 223 -4.92 -10.50 -9.04
N SER A 224 -5.33 -9.45 -9.73
CA SER A 224 -5.82 -8.23 -9.10
C SER A 224 -7.28 -7.96 -9.45
N ARG A 225 -8.12 -7.83 -8.41
CA ARG A 225 -9.42 -7.19 -8.56
C ARG A 225 -9.21 -5.69 -8.36
N ASP A 226 -9.40 -4.93 -9.44
CA ASP A 226 -9.09 -3.51 -9.52
C ASP A 226 -10.09 -2.76 -10.41
N SER A 227 -9.77 -1.55 -10.85
CA SER A 227 -10.68 -0.69 -11.61
C SER A 227 -11.20 -1.30 -12.90
N ARG A 228 -10.57 -2.32 -13.44
CA ARG A 228 -11.11 -3.09 -14.57
C ARG A 228 -12.44 -3.78 -14.24
N PHE A 229 -12.70 -4.02 -12.96
CA PHE A 229 -13.89 -4.72 -12.47
C PHE A 229 -14.87 -3.80 -11.75
N PHE A 230 -14.37 -2.93 -10.87
CA PHE A 230 -15.22 -2.07 -10.04
C PHE A 230 -15.29 -0.61 -10.52
N GLY A 231 -14.58 -0.28 -11.61
CA GLY A 231 -14.57 1.08 -12.15
C GLY A 231 -13.65 2.04 -11.39
N PHE A 232 -13.96 3.31 -11.50
CA PHE A 232 -13.13 4.39 -10.98
C PHE A 232 -13.21 4.54 -9.45
N ILE A 233 -12.10 4.96 -8.85
CA ILE A 233 -12.03 5.36 -7.43
C ILE A 233 -12.13 6.89 -7.39
N ASP A 234 -12.97 7.41 -6.50
CA ASP A 234 -13.00 8.84 -6.20
C ASP A 234 -11.71 9.22 -5.44
N GLU A 235 -11.09 10.34 -5.80
CA GLU A 235 -9.87 10.80 -5.11
C GLU A 235 -10.10 11.02 -3.61
N THR A 236 -11.33 11.30 -3.20
CA THR A 236 -11.68 11.44 -1.78
C THR A 236 -11.61 10.11 -1.02
N GLN A 237 -11.69 8.99 -1.72
CA GLN A 237 -11.56 7.65 -1.16
C GLN A 237 -10.10 7.18 -1.06
N VAL A 238 -9.14 7.93 -1.62
CA VAL A 238 -7.72 7.62 -1.51
C VAL A 238 -7.22 8.00 -0.13
N VAL A 239 -6.73 7.05 0.66
CA VAL A 239 -6.26 7.23 2.04
C VAL A 239 -4.91 7.88 2.12
N GLY A 240 -3.98 7.57 1.24
CA GLY A 240 -2.62 8.09 1.18
C GLY A 240 -1.78 7.36 0.16
N ARG A 241 -0.55 7.86 0.00
CA ARG A 241 0.49 7.27 -0.84
C ARG A 241 1.38 6.35 -0.02
N SER A 242 1.78 5.24 -0.60
CA SER A 242 2.75 4.32 -0.02
C SER A 242 4.08 4.39 -0.76
N PRO A 243 5.08 5.11 -0.24
CA PRO A 243 6.37 5.25 -0.90
C PRO A 243 7.37 4.13 -0.56
N ALA A 244 7.11 3.32 0.47
CA ALA A 244 8.08 2.31 0.91
C ALA A 244 7.44 1.14 1.67
N VAL A 245 8.08 -0.02 1.58
CA VAL A 245 7.93 -1.13 2.52
C VAL A 245 8.73 -0.81 3.77
N VAL A 246 8.15 -0.92 4.96
CA VAL A 246 8.85 -0.67 6.23
C VAL A 246 9.60 -1.92 6.68
N PHE A 247 8.89 -3.06 6.69
CA PHE A 247 9.46 -4.38 6.99
C PHE A 247 8.56 -5.48 6.42
N SER A 248 9.13 -6.67 6.28
CA SER A 248 8.47 -7.81 5.70
C SER A 248 8.59 -9.03 6.60
N PHE A 249 7.45 -9.63 6.93
CA PHE A 249 7.35 -10.90 7.63
C PHE A 249 6.65 -11.89 6.73
N LEU A 250 7.40 -12.73 6.03
CA LEU A 250 6.82 -13.78 5.21
C LEU A 250 6.48 -14.99 6.07
N LEU A 251 5.20 -15.31 6.12
CA LEU A 251 4.74 -16.63 6.53
C LEU A 251 5.00 -17.60 5.36
N GLN A 252 6.18 -18.22 5.34
CA GLN A 252 6.41 -19.32 4.42
C GLN A 252 5.37 -20.42 4.70
N ARG A 253 5.02 -21.22 3.67
CA ARG A 253 4.13 -22.37 3.83
C ARG A 253 4.73 -23.36 4.84
N GLY A 254 4.55 -23.09 6.15
CA GLY A 254 5.10 -23.83 7.28
C GLY A 254 5.18 -22.94 8.53
N PRO A 255 5.48 -23.49 9.72
CA PRO A 255 5.43 -22.77 10.99
C PRO A 255 6.63 -21.82 11.22
N ARG A 256 7.42 -21.50 10.20
CA ARG A 256 8.58 -20.61 10.34
C ARG A 256 8.28 -19.23 9.76
N LEU A 257 8.28 -18.25 10.63
CA LEU A 257 8.30 -16.84 10.27
C LEU A 257 9.71 -16.52 9.73
N SER A 258 9.83 -16.10 8.47
CA SER A 258 11.09 -15.56 7.96
C SER A 258 11.02 -14.03 7.91
N ILE A 259 12.13 -13.40 8.28
CA ILE A 259 12.29 -11.95 8.18
C ILE A 259 13.09 -11.68 6.91
N GLU A 260 12.50 -10.96 5.98
CA GLU A 260 13.13 -10.61 4.71
C GLU A 260 13.85 -9.26 4.85
N TRP A 261 15.11 -9.31 5.27
CA TRP A 261 15.91 -8.11 5.59
C TRP A 261 16.15 -7.19 4.40
N ASP A 262 16.23 -7.73 3.19
CA ASP A 262 16.41 -7.00 1.92
C ASP A 262 15.20 -6.17 1.52
N ARG A 263 14.04 -6.43 2.14
CA ARG A 263 12.81 -5.67 1.93
C ARG A 263 12.58 -4.56 2.94
N PHE A 264 13.46 -4.42 3.94
CA PHE A 264 13.35 -3.37 4.95
C PHE A 264 13.67 -2.01 4.34
N PHE A 265 12.80 -1.03 4.55
CA PHE A 265 12.88 0.33 4.02
C PHE A 265 13.06 0.38 2.49
N ARG A 266 12.59 -0.65 1.79
CA ARG A 266 12.64 -0.69 0.33
C ARG A 266 11.68 0.32 -0.26
N ALA A 267 12.20 1.23 -1.11
CA ALA A 267 11.35 2.16 -1.86
C ALA A 267 10.41 1.40 -2.82
N ILE A 268 9.20 1.91 -2.97
CA ILE A 268 8.23 1.44 -3.96
C ILE A 268 8.37 2.37 -5.17
N PRO A 269 8.73 1.81 -6.36
CA PRO A 269 8.90 2.57 -7.57
C PRO A 269 7.58 3.14 -8.10
#